data_d4bc77d4134145ca306e88436b5e3ac9
#
_entry.id   d4bc77d4134145ca306e88436b5e3ac9
#
_cell.length_a   1.000
_cell.length_b   1.000
_cell.length_c   1.000
_cell.angle_alpha   90.00
_cell.angle_beta   90.00
_cell.angle_gamma   90.00
#
_symmetry.space_group_name_H-M   'P 1'
#
loop_
_entity.id
_entity.type
_entity.pdbx_description
1 polymer ?
#
loop_
_entity_poly.entity_id
_entity_poly.type
_entity_poly.pdbx_seq_one_letter_code
_entity_poly.pdbx_strand_id
1 'polypeptide(L)'
;MEERTIEMPKEWGGIIPTEVFIEEGSRLVDEATKRRVPLRLLGGVAIRIHCMEFLDFAKKLARLGEGQQEFTDLDLMSYSKFRKKMKDFFQEMGYEKRPTTMSSAATQRQIYFHPKGWFYVDVFFDKLLAANHPLEFRGRLDFDSPTITPTDMLLEKVQIVFPDEKDVKDIMLLLRAHEVSLQEEKNKINGKFIATKLASDWGFWYTVTENLGRLKPYVDQFKNLTDVDRQDLISKTDRLLKAIDQEPKTTGWKMRSVIGTKRKWYNPVETSQTIGEFGIWDLRERK
;
A
#
# COMPACT_ATOMS: atom_id res chain seq x y z
N MET A 1 -16.56 27.75 -1.71
CA MET A 1 -16.72 26.34 -2.14
C MET A 1 -18.16 26.00 -1.78
N GLU A 2 -19.01 25.80 -2.78
CA GLU A 2 -20.36 25.29 -2.50
C GLU A 2 -20.23 23.93 -1.83
N GLU A 3 -20.89 23.75 -0.70
CA GLU A 3 -21.03 22.45 -0.05
C GLU A 3 -21.78 21.53 -1.01
N ARG A 4 -21.07 20.57 -1.59
CA ARG A 4 -21.72 19.53 -2.40
C ARG A 4 -22.56 18.68 -1.46
N THR A 5 -23.85 18.69 -1.66
CA THR A 5 -24.76 17.76 -0.99
C THR A 5 -24.45 16.36 -1.52
N ILE A 6 -23.86 15.50 -0.69
CA ILE A 6 -23.55 14.10 -1.05
C ILE A 6 -24.84 13.32 -0.86
N GLU A 7 -25.47 12.91 -1.96
CA GLU A 7 -26.61 12.00 -1.92
C GLU A 7 -26.13 10.55 -1.85
N MET A 8 -26.14 9.98 -0.65
CA MET A 8 -25.91 8.55 -0.47
C MET A 8 -27.22 7.78 -0.42
N PRO A 9 -27.30 6.56 -1.00
CA PRO A 9 -28.43 5.67 -0.83
C PRO A 9 -28.76 5.46 0.65
N LYS A 10 -30.04 5.54 1.01
CA LYS A 10 -30.48 5.43 2.41
C LYS A 10 -30.13 4.08 3.03
N GLU A 11 -30.12 3.03 2.23
CA GLU A 11 -29.77 1.67 2.60
C GLU A 11 -28.31 1.52 3.06
N TRP A 12 -27.43 2.47 2.72
CA TRP A 12 -26.02 2.43 3.16
C TRP A 12 -25.82 2.95 4.59
N GLY A 13 -26.83 3.55 5.20
CA GLY A 13 -26.73 4.04 6.58
C GLY A 13 -25.62 5.05 6.83
N GLY A 14 -25.19 5.76 5.77
CA GLY A 14 -24.10 6.74 5.84
C GLY A 14 -22.69 6.14 5.65
N ILE A 15 -22.57 4.83 5.40
CA ILE A 15 -21.30 4.12 5.18
C ILE A 15 -21.28 3.58 3.75
N ILE A 16 -20.28 3.94 2.97
CA ILE A 16 -20.12 3.42 1.60
C ILE A 16 -19.67 1.96 1.67
N PRO A 17 -20.42 1.02 1.07
CA PRO A 17 -20.04 -0.39 1.07
C PRO A 17 -18.69 -0.63 0.40
N THR A 18 -17.93 -1.59 0.93
CA THR A 18 -16.63 -2.02 0.39
C THR A 18 -16.73 -2.41 -1.09
N GLU A 19 -17.82 -3.07 -1.48
CA GLU A 19 -18.09 -3.52 -2.83
C GLU A 19 -18.10 -2.37 -3.83
N VAL A 20 -18.61 -1.20 -3.45
CA VAL A 20 -18.62 0.00 -4.29
C VAL A 20 -17.21 0.45 -4.68
N PHE A 21 -16.26 0.39 -3.74
CA PHE A 21 -14.85 0.70 -4.02
C PHE A 21 -14.20 -0.34 -4.92
N ILE A 22 -14.48 -1.61 -4.69
CA ILE A 22 -13.93 -2.73 -5.48
C ILE A 22 -14.45 -2.67 -6.92
N GLU A 23 -15.77 -2.53 -7.09
CA GLU A 23 -16.42 -2.49 -8.40
C GLU A 23 -15.99 -1.25 -9.18
N GLU A 24 -16.00 -0.08 -8.55
CA GLU A 24 -15.61 1.15 -9.22
C GLU A 24 -14.12 1.19 -9.57
N GLY A 25 -13.26 0.75 -8.66
CA GLY A 25 -11.83 0.64 -8.91
C GLY A 25 -11.52 -0.31 -10.07
N SER A 26 -12.15 -1.50 -10.09
CA SER A 26 -12.02 -2.47 -11.18
C SER A 26 -12.54 -1.91 -12.50
N ARG A 27 -13.70 -1.25 -12.48
CA ARG A 27 -14.29 -0.60 -13.66
C ARG A 27 -13.37 0.47 -14.25
N LEU A 28 -12.75 1.30 -13.42
CA LEU A 28 -11.79 2.32 -13.88
C LEU A 28 -10.58 1.69 -14.56
N VAL A 29 -10.04 0.61 -14.00
CA VAL A 29 -8.90 -0.11 -14.59
C VAL A 29 -9.28 -0.76 -15.93
N ASP A 30 -10.45 -1.38 -16.02
CA ASP A 30 -10.94 -2.02 -17.25
C ASP A 30 -11.17 -0.99 -18.34
N GLU A 31 -11.80 0.14 -18.03
CA GLU A 31 -12.03 1.23 -18.98
C GLU A 31 -10.73 1.89 -19.46
N ALA A 32 -9.74 2.05 -18.57
CA ALA A 32 -8.42 2.54 -18.93
C ALA A 32 -7.69 1.54 -19.85
N THR A 33 -7.83 0.24 -19.57
CA THR A 33 -7.24 -0.84 -20.39
C THR A 33 -7.80 -0.85 -21.81
N LYS A 34 -9.10 -0.68 -21.99
CA LYS A 34 -9.76 -0.54 -23.31
C LYS A 34 -9.18 0.62 -24.12
N ARG A 35 -8.75 1.68 -23.43
CA ARG A 35 -8.13 2.88 -24.01
C ARG A 35 -6.60 2.79 -24.14
N ARG A 36 -6.02 1.63 -23.81
CA ARG A 36 -4.57 1.39 -23.78
C ARG A 36 -3.83 2.36 -22.86
N VAL A 37 -4.41 2.64 -21.71
CA VAL A 37 -3.81 3.44 -20.64
C VAL A 37 -3.53 2.52 -19.47
N PRO A 38 -2.26 2.25 -19.13
CA PRO A 38 -1.94 1.46 -17.93
C PRO A 38 -2.42 2.16 -16.67
N LEU A 39 -3.28 1.49 -15.93
CA LEU A 39 -3.82 1.95 -14.66
C LEU A 39 -3.96 0.73 -13.73
N ARG A 40 -3.53 0.86 -12.48
CA ARG A 40 -3.62 -0.23 -11.49
C ARG A 40 -4.03 0.32 -10.13
N LEU A 41 -4.88 -0.42 -9.45
CA LEU A 41 -5.19 -0.17 -8.05
C LEU A 41 -3.98 -0.46 -7.17
N LEU A 42 -3.80 0.36 -6.12
CA LEU A 42 -2.85 0.15 -5.04
C LEU A 42 -3.54 0.43 -3.70
N GLY A 43 -2.80 0.33 -2.59
CA GLY A 43 -3.32 0.60 -1.26
C GLY A 43 -4.34 -0.42 -0.76
N GLY A 44 -5.23 0.01 0.12
CA GLY A 44 -6.16 -0.88 0.85
C GLY A 44 -7.12 -1.66 -0.04
N VAL A 45 -7.66 -1.03 -1.09
CA VAL A 45 -8.61 -1.69 -2.01
C VAL A 45 -7.92 -2.78 -2.83
N ALA A 46 -6.67 -2.54 -3.27
CA ALA A 46 -5.89 -3.56 -3.96
C ALA A 46 -5.62 -4.77 -3.07
N ILE A 47 -5.23 -4.55 -1.81
CA ILE A 47 -5.03 -5.61 -0.82
C ILE A 47 -6.33 -6.40 -0.62
N ARG A 48 -7.45 -5.69 -0.51
CA ARG A 48 -8.77 -6.33 -0.33
C ARG A 48 -9.13 -7.25 -1.49
N ILE A 49 -8.86 -6.84 -2.74
CA ILE A 49 -9.08 -7.65 -3.94
C ILE A 49 -8.22 -8.92 -3.91
N HIS A 50 -6.92 -8.79 -3.61
CA HIS A 50 -6.00 -9.93 -3.56
C HIS A 50 -6.25 -10.91 -2.42
N CYS A 51 -6.84 -10.43 -1.32
CA CYS A 51 -7.06 -11.23 -0.12
C CYS A 51 -8.53 -11.63 0.08
N MET A 52 -9.36 -11.61 -0.97
CA MET A 52 -10.80 -11.96 -0.86
C MET A 52 -11.05 -13.36 -0.30
N GLU A 53 -10.20 -14.33 -0.60
CA GLU A 53 -10.31 -15.69 -0.06
C GLU A 53 -9.91 -15.78 1.44
N PHE A 54 -9.31 -14.74 1.99
CA PHE A 54 -8.82 -14.66 3.37
C PHE A 54 -9.64 -13.71 4.26
N LEU A 55 -10.90 -13.46 3.92
CA LEU A 55 -11.78 -12.57 4.70
C LEU A 55 -11.96 -13.00 6.14
N ASP A 56 -12.06 -14.30 6.39
CA ASP A 56 -12.19 -14.80 7.77
C ASP A 56 -10.91 -14.56 8.57
N PHE A 57 -9.75 -14.59 7.93
CA PHE A 57 -8.51 -14.19 8.57
C PHE A 57 -8.49 -12.67 8.86
N ALA A 58 -8.93 -11.84 7.91
CA ALA A 58 -9.06 -10.38 8.12
C ALA A 58 -10.01 -10.04 9.28
N LYS A 59 -11.13 -10.77 9.41
CA LYS A 59 -12.04 -10.66 10.57
C LYS A 59 -11.37 -11.04 11.88
N LYS A 60 -10.60 -12.15 11.92
CA LYS A 60 -9.83 -12.54 13.11
C LYS A 60 -8.85 -11.47 13.57
N LEU A 61 -8.27 -10.72 12.64
CA LEU A 61 -7.41 -9.57 12.92
C LEU A 61 -8.20 -8.33 13.35
N ALA A 62 -9.53 -8.35 13.32
CA ALA A 62 -10.36 -7.14 13.38
C ALA A 62 -9.83 -6.05 12.43
N ARG A 63 -9.43 -6.46 11.19
CA ARG A 63 -8.99 -5.52 10.13
C ARG A 63 -10.16 -4.72 9.62
N LEU A 64 -11.31 -5.35 9.60
CA LEU A 64 -12.59 -4.77 9.23
C LEU A 64 -13.28 -4.35 10.52
N GLY A 65 -13.34 -3.04 10.77
CA GLY A 65 -14.09 -2.50 11.90
C GLY A 65 -15.60 -2.74 11.69
N GLU A 66 -16.28 -3.35 12.65
CA GLU A 66 -17.73 -3.46 12.61
C GLU A 66 -18.35 -2.05 12.63
N GLY A 67 -19.21 -1.75 11.65
CA GLY A 67 -19.91 -0.49 11.55
C GLY A 67 -19.05 0.73 11.17
N GLN A 68 -17.82 0.52 10.70
CA GLN A 68 -16.94 1.59 10.19
C GLN A 68 -16.70 1.43 8.69
N GLN A 69 -16.52 2.56 8.01
CA GLN A 69 -16.16 2.58 6.60
C GLN A 69 -14.75 2.01 6.43
N GLU A 70 -14.62 0.98 5.59
CA GLU A 70 -13.34 0.29 5.36
C GLU A 70 -12.37 1.17 4.55
N PHE A 71 -12.88 1.87 3.54
CA PHE A 71 -12.11 2.71 2.62
C PHE A 71 -12.70 4.12 2.54
N THR A 72 -11.84 5.12 2.31
CA THR A 72 -12.23 6.52 2.13
C THR A 72 -11.94 7.04 0.73
N ASP A 73 -11.07 6.37 0.00
CA ASP A 73 -10.52 6.76 -1.29
C ASP A 73 -10.12 5.55 -2.13
N LEU A 74 -9.85 5.80 -3.40
CA LEU A 74 -9.23 4.86 -4.33
C LEU A 74 -7.84 5.37 -4.71
N ASP A 75 -6.83 4.57 -4.48
CA ASP A 75 -5.47 4.83 -4.92
C ASP A 75 -5.18 4.10 -6.23
N LEU A 76 -4.65 4.82 -7.21
CA LEU A 76 -4.33 4.30 -8.53
C LEU A 76 -2.93 4.72 -8.97
N MET A 77 -2.24 3.83 -9.69
CA MET A 77 -0.93 4.07 -10.27
C MET A 77 -0.98 4.02 -11.79
N SER A 78 -0.30 4.98 -12.43
CA SER A 78 -0.10 5.02 -13.87
C SER A 78 1.30 5.51 -14.21
N TYR A 79 1.62 5.65 -15.50
CA TYR A 79 2.88 6.24 -15.94
C TYR A 79 2.72 7.72 -16.30
N SER A 80 3.72 8.53 -15.98
CA SER A 80 3.71 9.99 -16.20
C SER A 80 3.47 10.39 -17.67
N LYS A 81 3.90 9.58 -18.63
CA LYS A 81 3.63 9.78 -20.07
C LYS A 81 2.13 9.78 -20.41
N PHE A 82 1.29 9.20 -19.54
CA PHE A 82 -0.17 9.18 -19.72
C PHE A 82 -0.90 10.26 -18.93
N ARG A 83 -0.20 11.14 -18.20
CA ARG A 83 -0.80 12.15 -17.31
C ARG A 83 -1.88 13.02 -17.99
N LYS A 84 -1.66 13.42 -19.25
CA LYS A 84 -2.65 14.19 -20.01
C LYS A 84 -3.86 13.34 -20.35
N LYS A 85 -3.63 12.14 -20.91
CA LYS A 85 -4.71 11.20 -21.24
C LYS A 85 -5.53 10.80 -20.01
N MET A 86 -4.88 10.72 -18.85
CA MET A 86 -5.56 10.40 -17.58
C MET A 86 -6.57 11.48 -17.20
N LYS A 87 -6.24 12.77 -17.40
CA LYS A 87 -7.18 13.86 -17.16
C LYS A 87 -8.41 13.73 -18.06
N ASP A 88 -8.20 13.52 -19.37
CA ASP A 88 -9.28 13.39 -20.35
C ASP A 88 -10.14 12.14 -20.03
N PHE A 89 -9.49 11.02 -19.70
CA PHE A 89 -10.15 9.77 -19.28
C PHE A 89 -11.09 9.96 -18.08
N PHE A 90 -10.61 10.56 -16.99
CA PHE A 90 -11.44 10.77 -15.81
C PHE A 90 -12.59 11.76 -16.08
N GLN A 91 -12.35 12.78 -16.90
CA GLN A 91 -13.39 13.71 -17.30
C GLN A 91 -14.50 13.02 -18.13
N GLU A 92 -14.14 12.14 -19.09
CA GLU A 92 -15.09 11.32 -19.84
C GLU A 92 -15.88 10.36 -18.95
N MET A 93 -15.26 9.86 -17.87
CA MET A 93 -15.92 9.02 -16.86
C MET A 93 -16.78 9.80 -15.87
N GLY A 94 -16.92 11.14 -16.04
CA GLY A 94 -17.73 12.00 -15.22
C GLY A 94 -17.06 12.48 -13.92
N TYR A 95 -15.77 12.22 -13.74
CA TYR A 95 -15.02 12.68 -12.58
C TYR A 95 -14.55 14.12 -12.73
N GLU A 96 -14.57 14.86 -11.63
CA GLU A 96 -14.03 16.21 -11.60
C GLU A 96 -12.63 16.24 -11.00
N LYS A 97 -11.70 16.84 -11.72
CA LYS A 97 -10.33 16.98 -11.23
C LYS A 97 -10.25 18.07 -10.15
N ARG A 98 -9.70 17.71 -8.98
CA ARG A 98 -9.38 18.68 -7.93
C ARG A 98 -8.30 19.66 -8.43
N PRO A 99 -8.39 20.96 -8.13
CA PRO A 99 -7.30 21.90 -8.37
C PRO A 99 -6.00 21.43 -7.73
N THR A 100 -4.90 21.62 -8.45
CA THR A 100 -3.58 21.20 -7.96
C THR A 100 -3.17 22.05 -6.77
N THR A 101 -2.87 21.41 -5.65
CA THR A 101 -2.33 22.03 -4.44
C THR A 101 -0.81 21.83 -4.37
N MET A 102 -0.10 22.56 -3.49
CA MET A 102 1.33 22.35 -3.28
C MET A 102 1.66 20.90 -2.87
N SER A 103 0.83 20.29 -2.01
CA SER A 103 1.00 18.90 -1.59
C SER A 103 0.82 17.92 -2.75
N SER A 104 -0.23 18.07 -3.57
CA SER A 104 -0.44 17.19 -4.73
C SER A 104 0.61 17.39 -5.83
N ALA A 105 1.15 18.59 -5.96
CA ALA A 105 2.28 18.88 -6.85
C ALA A 105 3.57 18.21 -6.37
N ALA A 106 3.89 18.33 -5.07
CA ALA A 106 5.08 17.71 -4.46
C ALA A 106 5.07 16.19 -4.57
N THR A 107 3.89 15.57 -4.40
CA THR A 107 3.70 14.12 -4.55
C THR A 107 3.43 13.68 -5.99
N GLN A 108 3.39 14.62 -6.93
CA GLN A 108 3.14 14.39 -8.36
C GLN A 108 1.85 13.63 -8.65
N ARG A 109 0.83 13.72 -7.81
CA ARG A 109 -0.45 13.04 -7.96
C ARG A 109 -1.52 13.94 -8.58
N GLN A 110 -2.54 13.34 -9.16
CA GLN A 110 -3.79 13.97 -9.56
C GLN A 110 -4.92 13.40 -8.69
N ILE A 111 -5.79 14.28 -8.21
CA ILE A 111 -6.91 13.92 -7.34
C ILE A 111 -8.19 14.20 -8.10
N TYR A 112 -9.13 13.27 -8.04
CA TYR A 112 -10.41 13.35 -8.69
C TYR A 112 -11.56 13.12 -7.69
N PHE A 113 -12.68 13.77 -7.89
CA PHE A 113 -13.91 13.55 -7.14
C PHE A 113 -14.78 12.54 -7.87
N HIS A 114 -15.27 11.55 -7.17
CA HIS A 114 -16.29 10.65 -7.69
C HIS A 114 -17.51 11.43 -8.19
N PRO A 115 -18.16 11.07 -9.32
CA PRO A 115 -19.28 11.84 -9.90
C PRO A 115 -20.42 12.13 -8.92
N LYS A 116 -20.69 11.21 -7.98
CA LYS A 116 -21.68 11.38 -6.91
C LYS A 116 -21.09 11.94 -5.61
N GLY A 117 -19.83 12.35 -5.60
CA GLY A 117 -19.17 12.91 -4.42
C GLY A 117 -18.85 11.93 -3.30
N TRP A 118 -18.97 10.62 -3.53
CA TRP A 118 -18.84 9.61 -2.47
C TRP A 118 -17.44 9.49 -1.91
N PHE A 119 -16.40 9.54 -2.77
CA PHE A 119 -15.00 9.41 -2.38
C PHE A 119 -14.07 10.12 -3.35
N TYR A 120 -12.80 10.15 -3.01
CA TYR A 120 -11.72 10.65 -3.85
C TYR A 120 -11.03 9.51 -4.58
N VAL A 121 -10.42 9.86 -5.72
CA VAL A 121 -9.52 8.98 -6.46
C VAL A 121 -8.18 9.67 -6.62
N ASP A 122 -7.14 9.11 -6.03
CA ASP A 122 -5.77 9.59 -6.13
C ASP A 122 -5.03 8.81 -7.22
N VAL A 123 -4.50 9.51 -8.22
CA VAL A 123 -3.70 8.90 -9.28
C VAL A 123 -2.26 9.34 -9.14
N PHE A 124 -1.39 8.39 -8.81
CA PHE A 124 0.05 8.54 -8.74
C PHE A 124 0.70 8.20 -10.09
N PHE A 125 1.93 8.69 -10.32
CA PHE A 125 2.61 8.49 -11.60
C PHE A 125 4.06 8.08 -11.41
N ASP A 126 4.44 6.94 -12.01
CA ASP A 126 5.76 6.32 -11.99
C ASP A 126 6.26 5.93 -10.60
N LYS A 127 6.01 6.78 -9.59
CA LYS A 127 6.51 6.59 -8.22
C LYS A 127 5.44 6.94 -7.19
N LEU A 128 5.42 6.18 -6.10
CA LEU A 128 4.73 6.59 -4.89
C LEU A 128 5.69 7.45 -4.06
N LEU A 129 5.56 8.78 -4.22
CA LEU A 129 6.40 9.77 -3.52
C LEU A 129 5.87 10.11 -2.12
N ALA A 130 4.56 9.93 -1.90
CA ALA A 130 3.92 10.06 -0.58
C ALA A 130 4.23 8.84 0.30
N ALA A 131 5.53 8.56 0.50
CA ALA A 131 6.02 7.38 1.21
C ALA A 131 7.31 7.71 1.97
N ASN A 132 7.56 7.05 3.10
CA ASN A 132 8.81 7.20 3.83
C ASN A 132 10.02 6.76 2.98
N HIS A 133 9.82 5.73 2.14
CA HIS A 133 10.76 5.26 1.13
C HIS A 133 10.04 5.22 -0.21
N PRO A 134 10.32 6.14 -1.16
CA PRO A 134 9.64 6.20 -2.44
C PRO A 134 9.73 4.91 -3.22
N LEU A 135 8.59 4.43 -3.74
CA LEU A 135 8.50 3.19 -4.50
C LEU A 135 8.41 3.49 -5.99
N GLU A 136 9.26 2.83 -6.78
CA GLU A 136 9.29 2.94 -8.24
C GLU A 136 8.40 1.89 -8.88
N PHE A 137 7.50 2.30 -9.79
CA PHE A 137 6.55 1.43 -10.48
C PHE A 137 6.80 1.32 -12.00
N ARG A 138 7.82 2.00 -12.54
CA ARG A 138 8.15 1.88 -13.98
C ARG A 138 8.47 0.44 -14.33
N GLY A 139 7.78 -0.06 -15.37
CA GLY A 139 7.93 -1.45 -15.82
C GLY A 139 7.26 -2.50 -14.93
N ARG A 140 6.45 -2.09 -13.93
CA ARG A 140 5.81 -3.03 -13.01
C ARG A 140 4.28 -3.17 -13.20
N LEU A 141 3.63 -2.20 -13.83
CA LEU A 141 2.17 -2.21 -13.95
C LEU A 141 1.62 -3.30 -14.88
N ASP A 142 2.49 -3.99 -15.63
CA ASP A 142 2.08 -5.06 -16.54
C ASP A 142 2.14 -6.46 -15.90
N PHE A 143 2.68 -6.57 -14.67
CA PHE A 143 2.79 -7.86 -13.98
C PHE A 143 1.49 -8.35 -13.36
N ASP A 144 0.54 -7.45 -13.07
CA ASP A 144 -0.76 -7.81 -12.51
C ASP A 144 -1.87 -6.85 -12.95
N SER A 145 -3.13 -7.28 -12.80
CA SER A 145 -4.35 -6.52 -13.08
C SER A 145 -5.54 -7.13 -12.32
N PRO A 146 -6.46 -6.32 -11.78
CA PRO A 146 -6.59 -4.86 -11.87
C PRO A 146 -5.67 -4.07 -10.91
N THR A 147 -4.87 -4.75 -10.12
CA THR A 147 -4.05 -4.19 -9.06
C THR A 147 -2.56 -4.19 -9.41
N ILE A 148 -1.73 -3.56 -8.57
CA ILE A 148 -0.29 -3.85 -8.51
C ILE A 148 -0.05 -5.24 -7.93
N THR A 149 1.20 -5.75 -8.02
CA THR A 149 1.53 -7.10 -7.52
C THR A 149 1.49 -7.20 -6.00
N PRO A 150 1.31 -8.42 -5.41
CA PRO A 150 1.43 -8.63 -3.96
C PRO A 150 2.79 -8.16 -3.39
N THR A 151 3.85 -8.26 -4.18
CA THR A 151 5.20 -7.75 -3.83
C THR A 151 5.20 -6.24 -3.63
N ASP A 152 4.59 -5.51 -4.55
CA ASP A 152 4.52 -4.05 -4.50
C ASP A 152 3.59 -3.59 -3.37
N MET A 153 2.45 -4.25 -3.16
CA MET A 153 1.56 -3.98 -2.02
C MET A 153 2.24 -4.21 -0.67
N LEU A 154 3.03 -5.28 -0.55
CA LEU A 154 3.79 -5.53 0.67
C LEU A 154 4.82 -4.41 0.90
N LEU A 155 5.55 -3.99 -0.15
CA LEU A 155 6.51 -2.89 -0.04
C LEU A 155 5.84 -1.57 0.35
N GLU A 156 4.63 -1.29 -0.11
CA GLU A 156 3.85 -0.12 0.32
C GLU A 156 3.61 -0.09 1.83
N LYS A 157 3.42 -1.22 2.44
CA LYS A 157 3.11 -1.34 3.87
C LYS A 157 4.37 -1.44 4.74
N VAL A 158 5.35 -2.24 4.36
CA VAL A 158 6.55 -2.44 5.18
C VAL A 158 7.53 -1.27 5.13
N GLN A 159 7.35 -0.30 4.22
CA GLN A 159 8.19 0.90 4.12
C GLN A 159 7.82 1.98 5.16
N ILE A 160 6.70 1.85 5.86
CA ILE A 160 6.16 2.87 6.76
C ILE A 160 6.98 2.89 8.06
N VAL A 161 7.48 4.07 8.44
CA VAL A 161 8.30 4.24 9.66
C VAL A 161 7.45 4.28 10.93
N PHE A 162 6.19 4.72 10.79
CA PHE A 162 5.19 4.76 11.86
C PHE A 162 3.93 4.02 11.42
N PRO A 163 3.98 2.68 11.27
CA PRO A 163 2.83 1.93 10.80
C PRO A 163 1.72 1.98 11.85
N ASP A 164 0.52 2.25 11.40
CA ASP A 164 -0.66 2.10 12.23
C ASP A 164 -1.11 0.63 12.32
N GLU A 165 -2.14 0.40 13.11
CA GLU A 165 -2.66 -0.95 13.29
C GLU A 165 -3.20 -1.56 11.99
N LYS A 166 -3.80 -0.73 11.11
CA LYS A 166 -4.29 -1.17 9.80
C LYS A 166 -3.14 -1.62 8.91
N ASP A 167 -2.04 -0.85 8.88
CA ASP A 167 -0.87 -1.18 8.08
C ASP A 167 -0.24 -2.52 8.48
N VAL A 168 -0.12 -2.78 9.78
CA VAL A 168 0.44 -4.05 10.27
C VAL A 168 -0.49 -5.22 10.00
N LYS A 169 -1.80 -5.03 10.16
CA LYS A 169 -2.82 -6.04 9.80
C LYS A 169 -2.82 -6.32 8.29
N ASP A 170 -2.60 -5.31 7.45
CA ASP A 170 -2.44 -5.47 6.01
C ASP A 170 -1.19 -6.29 5.66
N ILE A 171 -0.05 -6.05 6.34
CA ILE A 171 1.16 -6.88 6.19
C ILE A 171 0.86 -8.34 6.55
N MET A 172 0.18 -8.58 7.68
CA MET A 172 -0.19 -9.94 8.10
C MET A 172 -1.11 -10.60 7.09
N LEU A 173 -2.10 -9.88 6.58
CA LEU A 173 -3.06 -10.38 5.60
C LEU A 173 -2.37 -10.75 4.28
N LEU A 174 -1.48 -9.89 3.76
CA LEU A 174 -0.70 -10.15 2.55
C LEU A 174 0.21 -11.38 2.71
N LEU A 175 0.92 -11.48 3.82
CA LEU A 175 1.78 -12.64 4.11
C LEU A 175 0.97 -13.93 4.28
N ARG A 176 -0.23 -13.85 4.86
CA ARG A 176 -1.10 -15.02 5.00
C ARG A 176 -1.67 -15.48 3.66
N ALA A 177 -2.06 -14.54 2.81
CA ALA A 177 -2.69 -14.81 1.53
C ALA A 177 -1.71 -15.25 0.44
N HIS A 178 -0.46 -14.83 0.49
CA HIS A 178 0.52 -15.03 -0.59
C HIS A 178 1.76 -15.77 -0.14
N GLU A 179 2.23 -16.70 -0.98
CA GLU A 179 3.49 -17.38 -0.77
C GLU A 179 4.68 -16.47 -1.10
N VAL A 180 5.77 -16.62 -0.35
CA VAL A 180 7.04 -15.96 -0.64
C VAL A 180 7.84 -16.83 -1.62
N SER A 181 8.12 -16.27 -2.80
CA SER A 181 8.97 -16.87 -3.85
C SER A 181 10.29 -16.10 -3.99
N LEU A 182 11.27 -16.69 -4.67
CA LEU A 182 12.50 -16.01 -5.08
C LEU A 182 12.48 -15.59 -6.55
N GLN A 183 11.34 -15.76 -7.21
CA GLN A 183 11.10 -15.40 -8.61
C GLN A 183 9.83 -14.56 -8.74
N GLU A 184 9.69 -13.84 -9.85
CA GLU A 184 8.44 -13.16 -10.18
C GLU A 184 7.42 -14.21 -10.62
N GLU A 185 6.40 -14.42 -9.80
CA GLU A 185 5.32 -15.35 -10.06
C GLU A 185 3.99 -14.67 -9.71
N LYS A 186 2.96 -14.98 -10.51
CA LYS A 186 1.63 -14.42 -10.27
C LYS A 186 1.12 -14.81 -8.88
N ASN A 187 0.49 -13.87 -8.20
CA ASN A 187 -0.08 -14.02 -6.85
C ASN A 187 0.94 -14.43 -5.76
N LYS A 188 2.25 -14.22 -5.98
CA LYS A 188 3.27 -14.46 -4.96
C LYS A 188 4.06 -13.19 -4.64
N ILE A 189 4.66 -13.19 -3.46
CA ILE A 189 5.58 -12.14 -3.02
C ILE A 189 6.99 -12.51 -3.47
N ASN A 190 7.60 -11.68 -4.31
CA ASN A 190 8.96 -11.89 -4.80
C ASN A 190 9.99 -11.39 -3.77
N GLY A 191 10.44 -12.30 -2.91
CA GLY A 191 11.44 -12.00 -1.88
C GLY A 191 12.80 -11.59 -2.45
N LYS A 192 13.19 -12.11 -3.63
CA LYS A 192 14.44 -11.71 -4.30
C LYS A 192 14.39 -10.27 -4.79
N PHE A 193 13.28 -9.85 -5.39
CA PHE A 193 13.09 -8.46 -5.81
C PHE A 193 13.16 -7.50 -4.61
N ILE A 194 12.47 -7.83 -3.51
CA ILE A 194 12.52 -7.06 -2.26
C ILE A 194 13.96 -6.99 -1.75
N ALA A 195 14.64 -8.13 -1.62
CA ALA A 195 16.01 -8.22 -1.12
C ALA A 195 16.98 -7.37 -1.94
N THR A 196 16.91 -7.46 -3.27
CA THR A 196 17.77 -6.70 -4.19
C THR A 196 17.53 -5.18 -4.06
N LYS A 197 16.26 -4.76 -3.95
CA LYS A 197 15.91 -3.35 -3.74
C LYS A 197 16.49 -2.82 -2.42
N LEU A 198 16.37 -3.57 -1.35
CA LEU A 198 16.86 -3.20 -0.02
C LEU A 198 18.38 -3.24 0.10
N ALA A 199 19.04 -4.06 -0.71
CA ALA A 199 20.51 -4.18 -0.71
C ALA A 199 21.22 -2.91 -1.23
N SER A 200 20.51 -2.01 -1.89
CA SER A 200 21.05 -0.73 -2.38
C SER A 200 20.69 0.47 -1.51
N ASP A 201 19.72 0.35 -0.61
CA ASP A 201 19.23 1.41 0.27
C ASP A 201 19.18 0.94 1.73
N TRP A 202 20.15 1.40 2.53
CA TRP A 202 20.24 1.03 3.94
C TRP A 202 19.04 1.53 4.75
N GLY A 203 18.54 2.73 4.48
CA GLY A 203 17.41 3.29 5.23
C GLY A 203 16.13 2.50 5.00
N PHE A 204 15.88 2.14 3.75
CA PHE A 204 14.74 1.30 3.40
C PHE A 204 14.89 -0.12 3.97
N TRP A 205 16.08 -0.70 3.86
CA TRP A 205 16.41 -1.99 4.49
C TRP A 205 16.12 -1.97 6.00
N TYR A 206 16.60 -0.94 6.70
CA TYR A 206 16.40 -0.80 8.15
C TYR A 206 14.91 -0.78 8.50
N THR A 207 14.12 0.07 7.83
CA THR A 207 12.68 0.16 8.06
C THR A 207 11.97 -1.16 7.84
N VAL A 208 12.24 -1.83 6.71
CA VAL A 208 11.58 -3.10 6.37
C VAL A 208 11.95 -4.22 7.33
N THR A 209 13.23 -4.37 7.67
CA THR A 209 13.69 -5.43 8.58
C THR A 209 13.18 -5.23 10.00
N GLU A 210 13.13 -4.00 10.49
CA GLU A 210 12.53 -3.67 11.79
C GLU A 210 11.03 -3.98 11.81
N ASN A 211 10.27 -3.56 10.80
CA ASN A 211 8.83 -3.84 10.73
C ASN A 211 8.56 -5.34 10.68
N LEU A 212 9.27 -6.11 9.85
CA LEU A 212 9.12 -7.55 9.77
C LEU A 212 9.57 -8.26 11.07
N GLY A 213 10.62 -7.76 11.73
CA GLY A 213 11.07 -8.31 13.01
C GLY A 213 10.06 -8.11 14.13
N ARG A 214 9.41 -6.95 14.17
CA ARG A 214 8.37 -6.62 15.15
C ARG A 214 7.05 -7.34 14.89
N LEU A 215 6.82 -7.83 13.68
CA LEU A 215 5.61 -8.56 13.32
C LEU A 215 5.47 -9.84 14.14
N LYS A 216 6.58 -10.58 14.38
CA LYS A 216 6.53 -11.86 15.10
C LYS A 216 5.92 -11.75 16.51
N PRO A 217 6.45 -10.90 17.43
CA PRO A 217 5.85 -10.74 18.74
C PRO A 217 4.45 -10.09 18.66
N TYR A 218 4.14 -9.37 17.60
CA TYR A 218 2.82 -8.78 17.41
C TYR A 218 1.76 -9.82 17.05
N VAL A 219 2.09 -10.83 16.25
CA VAL A 219 1.20 -11.96 15.91
C VAL A 219 0.70 -12.67 17.16
N ASP A 220 1.52 -12.76 18.22
CA ASP A 220 1.16 -13.45 19.46
C ASP A 220 0.06 -12.73 20.26
N GLN A 221 -0.20 -11.47 19.97
CA GLN A 221 -1.27 -10.70 20.63
C GLN A 221 -2.67 -11.10 20.13
N PHE A 222 -2.78 -11.71 18.97
CA PHE A 222 -4.06 -12.11 18.38
C PHE A 222 -4.50 -13.50 18.83
N LYS A 223 -5.27 -13.55 19.91
CA LYS A 223 -5.75 -14.81 20.49
C LYS A 223 -6.63 -15.66 19.55
N ASN A 224 -7.26 -15.02 18.58
CA ASN A 224 -8.18 -15.65 17.62
C ASN A 224 -7.47 -16.34 16.45
N LEU A 225 -6.15 -16.19 16.30
CA LEU A 225 -5.39 -16.88 15.27
C LEU A 225 -5.16 -18.34 15.68
N THR A 226 -5.25 -19.22 14.68
CA THR A 226 -4.88 -20.63 14.88
C THR A 226 -3.36 -20.79 14.88
N ASP A 227 -2.86 -21.92 15.40
CA ASP A 227 -1.42 -22.23 15.34
C ASP A 227 -0.92 -22.31 13.88
N VAL A 228 -1.77 -22.78 12.97
CA VAL A 228 -1.46 -22.82 11.53
C VAL A 228 -1.28 -21.40 10.99
N ASP A 229 -2.18 -20.46 11.31
CA ASP A 229 -2.07 -19.07 10.90
C ASP A 229 -0.77 -18.44 11.40
N ARG A 230 -0.42 -18.68 12.69
CA ARG A 230 0.80 -18.14 13.31
C ARG A 230 2.06 -18.70 12.68
N GLN A 231 2.13 -20.03 12.53
CA GLN A 231 3.28 -20.70 11.93
C GLN A 231 3.51 -20.27 10.48
N ASP A 232 2.45 -20.12 9.69
CA ASP A 232 2.52 -19.66 8.32
C ASP A 232 3.09 -18.23 8.24
N LEU A 233 2.55 -17.30 9.02
CA LEU A 233 3.03 -15.92 9.10
C LEU A 233 4.52 -15.84 9.51
N ILE A 234 4.89 -16.55 10.58
CA ILE A 234 6.26 -16.56 11.09
C ILE A 234 7.22 -17.16 10.05
N SER A 235 6.84 -18.29 9.45
CA SER A 235 7.66 -18.97 8.42
C SER A 235 7.90 -18.09 7.20
N LYS A 236 6.86 -17.41 6.70
CA LYS A 236 6.96 -16.50 5.55
C LYS A 236 7.77 -15.24 5.89
N THR A 237 7.58 -14.69 7.09
CA THR A 237 8.39 -13.57 7.60
C THR A 237 9.87 -13.97 7.67
N ASP A 238 10.19 -15.14 8.21
CA ASP A 238 11.55 -15.63 8.30
C ASP A 238 12.18 -15.89 6.94
N ARG A 239 11.41 -16.46 6.00
CA ARG A 239 11.86 -16.65 4.62
C ARG A 239 12.25 -15.34 3.96
N LEU A 240 11.42 -14.30 4.17
CA LEU A 240 11.66 -12.98 3.62
C LEU A 240 12.89 -12.30 4.26
N LEU A 241 12.99 -12.32 5.58
CA LEU A 241 14.15 -11.80 6.32
C LEU A 241 15.44 -12.51 5.91
N LYS A 242 15.41 -13.83 5.75
CA LYS A 242 16.55 -14.63 5.27
C LYS A 242 16.98 -14.23 3.86
N ALA A 243 16.02 -14.04 2.95
CA ALA A 243 16.32 -13.57 1.58
C ALA A 243 16.97 -12.18 1.59
N ILE A 244 16.47 -11.28 2.43
CA ILE A 244 16.99 -9.92 2.60
C ILE A 244 18.42 -9.97 3.18
N ASP A 245 18.67 -10.81 4.18
CA ASP A 245 19.98 -10.93 4.82
C ASP A 245 21.02 -11.49 3.85
N GLN A 246 20.70 -12.53 3.12
CA GLN A 246 21.59 -13.22 2.19
C GLN A 246 21.93 -12.40 0.94
N GLU A 247 21.15 -11.36 0.61
CA GLU A 247 21.42 -10.52 -0.56
C GLU A 247 22.69 -9.68 -0.36
N PRO A 248 23.66 -9.72 -1.29
CA PRO A 248 24.90 -8.93 -1.20
C PRO A 248 24.61 -7.43 -1.19
N LYS A 249 25.07 -6.74 -0.15
CA LYS A 249 24.85 -5.31 0.03
C LYS A 249 25.85 -4.48 -0.81
N THR A 250 25.36 -3.41 -1.43
CA THR A 250 26.19 -2.47 -2.20
C THR A 250 27.19 -1.71 -1.30
N THR A 251 28.24 -1.17 -1.90
CA THR A 251 29.21 -0.32 -1.18
C THR A 251 28.54 0.90 -0.54
N GLY A 252 27.60 1.53 -1.27
CA GLY A 252 26.83 2.67 -0.75
C GLY A 252 25.99 2.30 0.48
N TRP A 253 25.34 1.14 0.45
CA TRP A 253 24.63 0.60 1.60
C TRP A 253 25.56 0.40 2.81
N LYS A 254 26.73 -0.23 2.60
CA LYS A 254 27.73 -0.48 3.67
C LYS A 254 28.23 0.82 4.27
N MET A 255 28.57 1.83 3.47
CA MET A 255 28.96 3.15 3.98
C MET A 255 27.85 3.82 4.77
N ARG A 256 26.60 3.76 4.29
CA ARG A 256 25.47 4.35 4.98
C ARG A 256 25.18 3.64 6.31
N SER A 257 25.41 2.33 6.40
CA SER A 257 25.20 1.53 7.63
C SER A 257 26.09 1.97 8.79
N VAL A 258 27.30 2.48 8.53
CA VAL A 258 28.20 2.99 9.56
C VAL A 258 27.62 4.22 10.27
N ILE A 259 26.87 5.05 9.55
CA ILE A 259 26.17 6.21 10.10
C ILE A 259 24.94 5.77 10.91
N GLY A 260 24.28 4.73 10.43
CA GLY A 260 23.09 4.16 11.06
C GLY A 260 21.95 5.17 11.20
N THR A 261 21.22 5.07 12.29
CA THR A 261 20.08 5.95 12.62
C THR A 261 20.49 7.32 13.19
N LYS A 262 21.80 7.59 13.36
CA LYS A 262 22.30 8.91 13.79
C LYS A 262 21.91 10.02 12.81
N ARG A 263 21.73 9.69 11.54
CA ARG A 263 21.19 10.58 10.52
C ARG A 263 19.85 10.05 10.03
N LYS A 264 18.86 10.92 9.85
CA LYS A 264 17.54 10.60 9.32
C LYS A 264 17.67 9.74 8.06
N TRP A 265 16.90 8.64 8.00
CA TRP A 265 17.01 7.60 6.94
C TRP A 265 15.76 7.46 6.09
N TYR A 266 14.74 8.27 6.34
CA TYR A 266 13.45 8.23 5.68
C TYR A 266 12.98 9.63 5.30
N ASN A 267 12.06 9.73 4.35
CA ASN A 267 11.37 10.97 4.03
C ASN A 267 10.23 11.20 5.03
N PRO A 268 10.08 12.42 5.58
CA PRO A 268 8.90 12.75 6.36
C PRO A 268 7.68 12.72 5.44
N VAL A 269 6.65 12.00 5.84
CA VAL A 269 5.33 12.02 5.22
C VAL A 269 4.39 12.62 6.26
N GLU A 270 3.81 13.77 5.95
CA GLU A 270 2.76 14.36 6.77
C GLU A 270 1.47 13.60 6.48
N THR A 271 1.04 12.79 7.43
CA THR A 271 -0.29 12.19 7.46
C THR A 271 -1.06 12.78 8.64
N SER A 272 -2.39 12.67 8.64
CA SER A 272 -3.21 13.02 9.80
C SER A 272 -2.77 12.30 11.08
N GLN A 273 -2.09 11.16 10.95
CA GLN A 273 -1.53 10.35 12.03
C GLN A 273 -0.20 10.91 12.55
N THR A 274 0.58 11.64 11.74
CA THR A 274 1.82 12.26 12.20
C THR A 274 1.63 13.59 12.93
N ILE A 275 0.40 14.13 12.94
CA ILE A 275 0.05 15.41 13.60
C ILE A 275 -0.38 15.20 15.07
N GLY A 276 -0.15 14.04 15.66
CA GLY A 276 -0.42 13.89 17.10
C GLY A 276 -0.57 12.48 17.65
N GLU A 277 -0.67 11.46 16.81
CA GLU A 277 -0.69 10.08 17.26
C GLU A 277 0.35 9.25 16.50
N PHE A 278 1.15 8.53 17.26
CA PHE A 278 2.16 7.63 16.72
C PHE A 278 1.48 6.32 16.29
N GLY A 279 2.03 5.66 15.25
CA GLY A 279 1.66 4.29 14.90
C GLY A 279 1.87 3.33 16.07
N ILE A 280 1.44 2.07 15.93
CA ILE A 280 1.57 1.08 17.02
C ILE A 280 3.02 0.83 17.44
N TRP A 281 4.00 1.22 16.62
CA TRP A 281 5.40 1.38 17.02
C TRP A 281 6.08 2.49 16.21
N ASP A 282 7.10 3.06 16.85
CA ASP A 282 7.93 4.11 16.27
C ASP A 282 9.35 3.55 16.07
N LEU A 283 9.81 3.46 14.83
CA LEU A 283 11.17 2.99 14.54
C LEU A 283 12.27 3.99 14.90
N ARG A 284 11.90 5.23 15.27
CA ARG A 284 12.85 6.23 15.78
C ARG A 284 13.25 5.97 17.22
N GLU A 285 12.36 5.32 17.99
CA GLU A 285 12.65 4.97 19.38
C GLU A 285 13.66 3.83 19.42
N ARG A 286 14.81 4.09 20.02
CA ARG A 286 15.80 3.05 20.30
C ARG A 286 15.34 2.25 21.50
N LYS A 287 15.25 0.93 21.36
CA LYS A 287 15.15 0.03 22.50
C LYS A 287 16.47 -0.01 23.26
#